data_a091179553db8f880fa32578461d3b8d
#
_entry.id   a091179553db8f880fa32578461d3b8d
#
_cell.length_a   1.000
_cell.length_b   1.000
_cell.length_c   1.000
_cell.angle_alpha   90.00
_cell.angle_beta   90.00
_cell.angle_gamma   90.00
#
_symmetry.space_group_name_H-M   'P 1'
#
loop_
_entity.id
_entity.type
_entity.pdbx_description
1 polymer ?
#
loop_
_entity_poly.entity_id
_entity_poly.type
_entity_poly.pdbx_seq_one_letter_code
_entity_poly.pdbx_strand_id
1 'polypeptide(L)'
;MLFRSRVAVFAREWRRQQLESTHGASKHTYIPLQFSPGEAFQFDWSEDWAVIADERVKLQVAHCKLSYSHAFFVRAYPLQTHEMLFDAHYHAFTAWGGIPQRGIYDNMKTAVDKVKRGKQRDVNARFAAMVSHYLFDAEFCNPAAGWEKGQIEKNVQDARRRLWQKVPEMPSLTALNDWLAARCVALWHESTHPTEARTIQAALDDERPFLMPTGQPFDGFVAQTKRISPTSLLTFERTRY
;
A
#
# COMPACT_ATOMS: atom_id res chain seq x y z
N MET A 1 33.83 -26.30 34.53
CA MET A 1 32.67 -26.08 33.62
C MET A 1 31.40 -25.53 34.28
N LEU A 2 31.39 -25.14 35.54
CA LEU A 2 30.18 -24.70 36.30
C LEU A 2 29.95 -23.19 36.32
N PHE A 3 30.94 -22.38 35.96
CA PHE A 3 30.80 -20.89 36.03
C PHE A 3 30.01 -20.26 34.89
N ARG A 4 30.06 -20.83 33.67
CA ARG A 4 29.31 -20.28 32.52
C ARG A 4 27.80 -20.46 32.61
N SER A 5 27.31 -21.47 33.35
CA SER A 5 25.88 -21.69 33.51
C SER A 5 25.23 -20.70 34.49
N ARG A 6 25.94 -20.31 35.58
CA ARG A 6 25.42 -19.36 36.57
C ARG A 6 25.28 -17.94 36.04
N VAL A 7 26.24 -17.47 35.23
CA VAL A 7 26.17 -16.16 34.56
C VAL A 7 25.02 -16.10 33.55
N ALA A 8 24.79 -17.18 32.81
CA ALA A 8 23.68 -17.26 31.84
C ALA A 8 22.30 -17.30 32.57
N VAL A 9 22.19 -17.93 33.71
CA VAL A 9 20.97 -17.92 34.54
C VAL A 9 20.74 -16.54 35.11
N PHE A 10 21.77 -15.92 35.74
CA PHE A 10 21.69 -14.56 36.27
C PHE A 10 21.32 -13.54 35.17
N ALA A 11 21.93 -13.61 34.02
CA ALA A 11 21.62 -12.70 32.91
C ALA A 11 20.17 -12.87 32.40
N ARG A 12 19.63 -14.10 32.43
CA ARG A 12 18.21 -14.37 32.08
C ARG A 12 17.26 -13.81 33.16
N GLU A 13 17.60 -14.00 34.40
CA GLU A 13 16.80 -13.55 35.55
C GLU A 13 16.79 -12.02 35.68
N TRP A 14 17.96 -11.38 35.48
CA TRP A 14 18.10 -9.92 35.41
C TRP A 14 17.31 -9.33 34.27
N ARG A 15 17.37 -9.91 33.03
CA ARG A 15 16.54 -9.47 31.88
C ARG A 15 15.05 -9.63 32.18
N ARG A 16 14.64 -10.70 32.82
CA ARG A 16 13.24 -10.90 33.24
C ARG A 16 12.78 -9.84 34.21
N GLN A 17 13.57 -9.54 35.26
CA GLN A 17 13.28 -8.49 36.24
C GLN A 17 13.26 -7.08 35.60
N GLN A 18 14.15 -6.79 34.66
CA GLN A 18 14.12 -5.54 33.88
C GLN A 18 12.86 -5.45 33.00
N LEU A 19 12.44 -6.54 32.38
CA LEU A 19 11.20 -6.60 31.60
C LEU A 19 9.96 -6.45 32.53
N GLU A 20 9.94 -7.05 33.70
CA GLU A 20 8.86 -6.91 34.67
C GLU A 20 8.81 -5.50 35.29
N SER A 21 9.94 -4.86 35.54
CA SER A 21 10.00 -3.47 36.02
C SER A 21 9.64 -2.44 34.93
N THR A 22 9.89 -2.73 33.66
CA THR A 22 9.44 -1.91 32.51
C THR A 22 7.98 -2.17 32.12
N HIS A 23 7.41 -3.33 32.47
CA HIS A 23 6.00 -3.63 32.22
C HIS A 23 5.05 -2.97 33.24
N GLY A 24 5.57 -2.42 34.33
CA GLY A 24 4.77 -1.70 35.34
C GLY A 24 4.45 -0.24 35.02
N ALA A 25 4.99 0.35 33.94
CA ALA A 25 4.92 1.80 33.69
C ALA A 25 4.61 2.23 32.24
N SER A 26 4.03 1.38 31.43
CA SER A 26 3.56 1.84 30.11
C SER A 26 2.33 1.06 29.69
N LYS A 27 1.18 1.40 30.23
CA LYS A 27 -0.05 1.34 29.42
C LYS A 27 0.18 2.34 28.28
N HIS A 28 0.70 1.87 27.14
CA HIS A 28 0.63 2.65 25.90
C HIS A 28 -0.83 2.94 25.67
N THR A 29 -1.26 4.14 26.04
CA THR A 29 -2.59 4.63 25.71
C THR A 29 -2.60 4.73 24.19
N TYR A 30 -3.21 3.75 23.53
CA TYR A 30 -3.44 3.77 22.10
C TYR A 30 -4.45 4.87 21.83
N ILE A 31 -3.99 6.00 21.31
CA ILE A 31 -4.86 7.05 20.80
C ILE A 31 -5.21 6.63 19.36
N PRO A 32 -6.45 6.27 19.07
CA PRO A 32 -6.85 5.97 17.70
C PRO A 32 -6.55 7.17 16.80
N LEU A 33 -5.88 6.96 15.69
CA LEU A 33 -5.71 7.99 14.67
C LEU A 33 -7.10 8.31 14.12
N GLN A 34 -7.50 9.55 14.24
CA GLN A 34 -8.69 10.09 13.59
C GLN A 34 -8.24 10.87 12.36
N PHE A 35 -8.90 10.62 11.24
CA PHE A 35 -8.66 11.31 9.98
C PHE A 35 -9.90 12.11 9.61
N SER A 36 -9.71 13.30 9.06
CA SER A 36 -10.78 14.09 8.48
C SER A 36 -11.19 13.51 7.11
N PRO A 37 -12.43 13.78 6.63
CA PRO A 37 -12.83 13.37 5.30
C PRO A 37 -11.88 13.91 4.23
N GLY A 38 -11.46 13.08 3.29
CA GLY A 38 -10.54 13.44 2.21
C GLY A 38 -9.08 13.66 2.63
N GLU A 39 -8.73 13.43 3.89
CA GLU A 39 -7.39 13.73 4.40
C GLU A 39 -6.34 12.76 3.87
N ALA A 40 -6.56 11.45 4.00
CA ALA A 40 -5.51 10.49 3.73
C ALA A 40 -6.00 9.14 3.16
N PHE A 41 -5.11 8.49 2.43
CA PHE A 41 -5.21 7.07 2.11
C PHE A 41 -3.94 6.33 2.52
N GLN A 42 -4.03 5.01 2.64
CA GLN A 42 -2.92 4.11 2.90
C GLN A 42 -2.71 3.21 1.69
N PHE A 43 -1.43 2.94 1.38
CA PHE A 43 -1.03 2.05 0.30
C PHE A 43 -0.07 0.98 0.81
N ASP A 44 -0.29 -0.28 0.40
CA ASP A 44 0.65 -1.37 0.66
C ASP A 44 0.57 -2.44 -0.43
N TRP A 45 1.63 -3.26 -0.52
CA TRP A 45 1.69 -4.43 -1.38
C TRP A 45 1.57 -5.72 -0.56
N SER A 46 0.86 -6.70 -1.11
CA SER A 46 0.92 -8.08 -0.63
C SER A 46 1.23 -9.06 -1.76
N GLU A 47 1.57 -10.28 -1.40
CA GLU A 47 1.73 -11.38 -2.35
C GLU A 47 0.62 -12.39 -2.13
N ASP A 48 -0.10 -12.74 -3.19
CA ASP A 48 -1.17 -13.73 -3.16
C ASP A 48 -1.13 -14.63 -4.40
N TRP A 49 -1.84 -15.76 -4.35
CA TRP A 49 -1.91 -16.72 -5.44
C TRP A 49 -3.26 -16.66 -6.12
N ALA A 50 -3.28 -16.84 -7.45
CA ALA A 50 -4.49 -17.05 -8.23
C ALA A 50 -4.25 -18.16 -9.27
N VAL A 51 -5.33 -18.73 -9.79
CA VAL A 51 -5.31 -19.58 -10.98
C VAL A 51 -5.80 -18.76 -12.15
N ILE A 52 -4.92 -18.51 -13.12
CA ILE A 52 -5.20 -17.71 -14.32
C ILE A 52 -5.02 -18.61 -15.54
N ALA A 53 -6.09 -18.82 -16.32
CA ALA A 53 -6.08 -19.73 -17.48
C ALA A 53 -5.52 -21.11 -17.11
N ASP A 54 -6.01 -21.68 -16.00
CA ASP A 54 -5.62 -22.98 -15.44
C ASP A 54 -4.18 -23.05 -14.89
N GLU A 55 -3.42 -21.96 -14.91
CA GLU A 55 -2.08 -21.88 -14.33
C GLU A 55 -2.09 -21.19 -12.97
N ARG A 56 -1.43 -21.80 -11.98
CA ARG A 56 -1.25 -21.19 -10.66
C ARG A 56 -0.13 -20.17 -10.70
N VAL A 57 -0.47 -18.89 -10.55
CA VAL A 57 0.45 -17.77 -10.60
C VAL A 57 0.54 -17.04 -9.27
N LYS A 58 1.72 -16.55 -8.93
CA LYS A 58 1.94 -15.66 -7.81
C LYS A 58 1.79 -14.23 -8.28
N LEU A 59 0.93 -13.47 -7.62
CA LEU A 59 0.61 -12.09 -7.97
C LEU A 59 1.06 -11.14 -6.86
N GLN A 60 1.36 -9.92 -7.27
CA GLN A 60 1.55 -8.78 -6.39
C GLN A 60 0.23 -8.02 -6.32
N VAL A 61 -0.27 -7.81 -5.12
CA VAL A 61 -1.59 -7.20 -4.92
C VAL A 61 -1.41 -5.84 -4.26
N ALA A 62 -1.84 -4.80 -4.97
CA ALA A 62 -1.88 -3.44 -4.46
C ALA A 62 -3.14 -3.25 -3.60
N HIS A 63 -2.96 -2.74 -2.40
CA HIS A 63 -4.02 -2.40 -1.46
C HIS A 63 -4.02 -0.90 -1.24
N CYS A 64 -5.12 -0.25 -1.60
CA CYS A 64 -5.37 1.16 -1.32
C CYS A 64 -6.57 1.27 -0.37
N LYS A 65 -6.52 2.14 0.63
CA LYS A 65 -7.62 2.32 1.58
C LYS A 65 -7.71 3.76 2.04
N LEU A 66 -8.87 4.38 1.92
CA LEU A 66 -9.17 5.66 2.54
C LEU A 66 -9.14 5.55 4.06
N SER A 67 -8.53 6.54 4.71
CA SER A 67 -8.34 6.49 6.17
C SER A 67 -9.58 6.91 6.94
N TYR A 68 -10.47 7.73 6.35
CA TYR A 68 -11.72 8.16 6.96
C TYR A 68 -12.83 7.14 6.72
N SER A 69 -13.30 6.96 5.48
CA SER A 69 -14.42 6.05 5.17
C SER A 69 -14.08 4.58 5.27
N HIS A 70 -12.80 4.22 5.30
CA HIS A 70 -12.30 2.86 5.17
C HIS A 70 -12.65 2.18 3.85
N ALA A 71 -13.07 2.91 2.82
CA ALA A 71 -13.26 2.38 1.49
C ALA A 71 -11.93 1.88 0.94
N PHE A 72 -11.84 0.59 0.70
CA PHE A 72 -10.63 -0.04 0.19
C PHE A 72 -10.80 -0.44 -1.27
N PHE A 73 -9.66 -0.46 -1.98
CA PHE A 73 -9.58 -0.90 -3.36
C PHE A 73 -8.38 -1.82 -3.52
N VAL A 74 -8.54 -2.91 -4.26
CA VAL A 74 -7.52 -3.95 -4.43
C VAL A 74 -7.37 -4.27 -5.91
N ARG A 75 -6.11 -4.38 -6.38
CA ARG A 75 -5.80 -4.71 -7.76
C ARG A 75 -4.56 -5.60 -7.85
N ALA A 76 -4.61 -6.61 -8.69
CA ALA A 76 -3.56 -7.62 -8.83
C ALA A 76 -2.68 -7.36 -10.05
N TYR A 77 -1.38 -7.65 -9.91
CA TYR A 77 -0.34 -7.44 -10.90
C TYR A 77 0.65 -8.60 -10.94
N PRO A 78 1.36 -8.82 -12.05
CA PRO A 78 2.43 -9.82 -12.09
C PRO A 78 3.69 -9.41 -11.31
N LEU A 79 3.97 -8.10 -11.19
CA LEU A 79 5.17 -7.53 -10.56
C LEU A 79 4.82 -6.28 -9.73
N GLN A 80 5.84 -5.70 -9.06
CA GLN A 80 5.76 -4.40 -8.38
C GLN A 80 6.63 -3.37 -9.12
N THR A 81 6.26 -3.02 -10.36
CA THR A 81 6.94 -1.95 -11.09
C THR A 81 6.32 -0.59 -10.83
N HIS A 82 6.98 0.48 -11.28
CA HIS A 82 6.43 1.83 -11.18
C HIS A 82 5.13 1.97 -11.99
N GLU A 83 5.06 1.38 -13.18
CA GLU A 83 3.88 1.41 -14.04
C GLU A 83 2.67 0.77 -13.34
N MET A 84 2.90 -0.36 -12.66
CA MET A 84 1.85 -1.05 -11.90
C MET A 84 1.44 -0.26 -10.65
N LEU A 85 2.38 0.42 -10.01
CA LEU A 85 2.09 1.33 -8.92
C LEU A 85 1.21 2.51 -9.40
N PHE A 86 1.54 3.12 -10.53
CA PHE A 86 0.78 4.24 -11.10
C PHE A 86 -0.62 3.83 -11.51
N ASP A 87 -0.75 2.67 -12.17
CA ASP A 87 -2.04 2.08 -12.54
C ASP A 87 -2.92 1.78 -11.31
N ALA A 88 -2.33 1.24 -10.23
CA ALA A 88 -3.04 0.96 -8.98
C ALA A 88 -3.63 2.22 -8.37
N HIS A 89 -2.86 3.32 -8.32
CA HIS A 89 -3.34 4.60 -7.81
C HIS A 89 -4.48 5.17 -8.65
N TYR A 90 -4.32 5.19 -9.99
CA TYR A 90 -5.35 5.67 -10.89
C TYR A 90 -6.67 4.93 -10.71
N HIS A 91 -6.63 3.60 -10.65
CA HIS A 91 -7.83 2.78 -10.48
C HIS A 91 -8.47 2.98 -9.09
N ALA A 92 -7.68 3.12 -8.03
CA ALA A 92 -8.19 3.41 -6.69
C ALA A 92 -8.87 4.79 -6.63
N PHE A 93 -8.21 5.83 -7.14
CA PHE A 93 -8.76 7.19 -7.19
C PHE A 93 -10.04 7.27 -8.03
N THR A 94 -10.07 6.56 -9.16
CA THR A 94 -11.27 6.45 -10.02
C THR A 94 -12.42 5.76 -9.28
N ALA A 95 -12.14 4.67 -8.58
CA ALA A 95 -13.16 3.92 -7.84
C ALA A 95 -13.75 4.74 -6.68
N TRP A 96 -12.95 5.52 -5.98
CA TRP A 96 -13.43 6.41 -4.90
C TRP A 96 -14.14 7.66 -5.43
N GLY A 97 -13.82 8.07 -6.66
CA GLY A 97 -14.34 9.29 -7.28
C GLY A 97 -13.52 10.54 -6.98
N GLY A 98 -12.27 10.39 -6.52
CA GLY A 98 -11.37 11.50 -6.26
C GLY A 98 -10.08 11.08 -5.53
N ILE A 99 -9.22 12.07 -5.26
CA ILE A 99 -7.88 11.92 -4.71
C ILE A 99 -7.84 12.56 -3.32
N PRO A 100 -7.44 11.84 -2.25
CA PRO A 100 -7.20 12.41 -0.93
C PRO A 100 -5.97 13.33 -0.92
N GLN A 101 -5.87 14.19 0.10
CA GLN A 101 -4.78 15.18 0.22
C GLN A 101 -3.40 14.54 0.42
N ARG A 102 -3.31 13.37 1.06
CA ARG A 102 -2.03 12.68 1.28
C ARG A 102 -2.13 11.15 1.19
N GLY A 103 -1.05 10.52 0.75
CA GLY A 103 -0.86 9.08 0.74
C GLY A 103 0.14 8.64 1.81
N ILE A 104 -0.20 7.61 2.60
CA ILE A 104 0.65 7.01 3.62
C ILE A 104 1.20 5.70 3.09
N TYR A 105 2.54 5.59 3.06
CA TYR A 105 3.27 4.46 2.46
C TYR A 105 4.23 3.82 3.46
N ASP A 106 4.38 2.50 3.39
CA ASP A 106 5.60 1.88 3.93
C ASP A 106 6.81 2.19 3.03
N ASN A 107 8.03 1.89 3.49
CA ASN A 107 9.27 2.17 2.76
C ASN A 107 9.46 1.17 1.60
N MET A 108 8.55 1.17 0.63
CA MET A 108 8.61 0.30 -0.55
C MET A 108 9.65 0.78 -1.56
N LYS A 109 10.31 -0.16 -2.24
CA LYS A 109 11.39 0.11 -3.20
C LYS A 109 10.98 0.96 -4.40
N THR A 110 9.71 0.92 -4.79
CA THR A 110 9.16 1.73 -5.88
C THR A 110 8.93 3.20 -5.50
N ALA A 111 8.92 3.52 -4.21
CA ALA A 111 8.73 4.90 -3.74
C ALA A 111 9.99 5.51 -3.14
N VAL A 112 10.88 4.69 -2.55
CA VAL A 112 12.06 5.15 -1.82
C VAL A 112 13.32 4.47 -2.34
N ASP A 113 14.27 5.25 -2.87
CA ASP A 113 15.58 4.74 -3.31
C ASP A 113 16.50 4.47 -2.12
N LYS A 114 16.48 5.33 -1.10
CA LYS A 114 17.28 5.15 0.13
C LYS A 114 16.54 5.66 1.36
N VAL A 115 16.50 4.83 2.40
CA VAL A 115 16.04 5.21 3.74
C VAL A 115 17.22 5.79 4.53
N LYS A 116 17.12 7.04 4.97
CA LYS A 116 18.11 7.74 5.81
C LYS A 116 17.66 7.70 7.29
N ARG A 117 18.43 8.30 8.18
CA ARG A 117 18.06 8.40 9.61
C ARG A 117 16.80 9.26 9.79
N GLY A 118 15.87 8.81 10.64
CA GLY A 118 14.62 9.52 10.94
C GLY A 118 13.62 9.50 9.78
N LYS A 119 12.99 10.63 9.50
CA LYS A 119 11.99 10.81 8.42
C LYS A 119 12.60 11.11 7.05
N GLN A 120 13.91 11.28 6.93
CA GLN A 120 14.54 11.61 5.65
C GLN A 120 14.57 10.41 4.72
N ARG A 121 14.15 10.62 3.47
CA ARG A 121 14.10 9.63 2.38
C ARG A 121 14.64 10.24 1.11
N ASP A 122 15.35 9.44 0.31
CA ASP A 122 15.56 9.75 -1.10
C ASP A 122 14.39 9.14 -1.87
N VAL A 123 13.40 9.98 -2.19
CA VAL A 123 12.19 9.58 -2.91
C VAL A 123 12.53 9.33 -4.36
N ASN A 124 12.04 8.23 -4.93
CA ASN A 124 12.25 7.92 -6.33
C ASN A 124 11.62 9.01 -7.22
N ALA A 125 12.37 9.48 -8.24
CA ALA A 125 11.95 10.59 -9.09
C ALA A 125 10.65 10.31 -9.86
N ARG A 126 10.43 9.07 -10.32
CA ARG A 126 9.18 8.69 -11.02
C ARG A 126 7.99 8.68 -10.07
N PHE A 127 8.18 8.19 -8.85
CA PHE A 127 7.16 8.25 -7.81
C PHE A 127 6.82 9.71 -7.46
N ALA A 128 7.84 10.57 -7.27
CA ALA A 128 7.62 11.99 -7.01
C ALA A 128 6.88 12.71 -8.15
N ALA A 129 7.15 12.34 -9.41
CA ALA A 129 6.42 12.85 -10.57
C ALA A 129 4.93 12.46 -10.57
N MET A 130 4.61 11.21 -10.21
CA MET A 130 3.21 10.77 -10.02
C MET A 130 2.51 11.54 -8.89
N VAL A 131 3.17 11.69 -7.75
CA VAL A 131 2.65 12.46 -6.61
C VAL A 131 2.33 13.90 -7.02
N SER A 132 3.27 14.55 -7.75
CA SER A 132 3.07 15.90 -8.28
C SER A 132 1.95 15.99 -9.32
N HIS A 133 1.77 14.96 -10.17
CA HIS A 133 0.70 14.89 -11.16
C HIS A 133 -0.68 14.87 -10.51
N TYR A 134 -0.83 14.07 -9.46
CA TYR A 134 -2.09 13.92 -8.74
C TYR A 134 -2.28 14.93 -7.60
N LEU A 135 -1.29 15.78 -7.33
CA LEU A 135 -1.32 16.87 -6.36
C LEU A 135 -1.58 16.45 -4.90
N PHE A 136 -1.21 15.23 -4.52
CA PHE A 136 -1.27 14.79 -3.13
C PHE A 136 0.12 14.78 -2.48
N ASP A 137 0.18 14.79 -1.15
CA ASP A 137 1.42 14.66 -0.40
C ASP A 137 1.74 13.19 -0.10
N ALA A 138 3.00 12.78 -0.23
CA ALA A 138 3.45 11.44 0.13
C ALA A 138 4.12 11.42 1.51
N GLU A 139 3.57 10.65 2.44
CA GLU A 139 4.14 10.39 3.76
C GLU A 139 4.64 8.96 3.88
N PHE A 140 5.81 8.79 4.50
CA PHE A 140 6.39 7.47 4.73
C PHE A 140 6.40 7.13 6.21
N CYS A 141 5.94 5.93 6.55
CA CYS A 141 5.97 5.42 7.92
C CYS A 141 7.39 5.42 8.49
N ASN A 142 7.53 5.78 9.76
CA ASN A 142 8.80 5.66 10.45
C ASN A 142 9.15 4.18 10.68
N PRO A 143 10.38 3.75 10.41
CA PRO A 143 10.81 2.37 10.65
C PRO A 143 10.64 1.92 12.12
N ALA A 144 10.61 2.87 13.07
CA ALA A 144 10.47 2.62 14.49
C ALA A 144 9.03 2.78 15.03
N ALA A 145 8.07 3.22 14.20
CA ALA A 145 6.68 3.46 14.61
C ALA A 145 5.81 2.22 14.30
N GLY A 146 5.96 1.17 15.04
CA GLY A 146 5.21 -0.09 14.86
C GLY A 146 3.68 0.06 14.90
N TRP A 147 3.15 1.15 15.49
CA TRP A 147 1.71 1.45 15.54
C TRP A 147 1.17 2.01 14.20
N GLU A 148 1.95 2.80 13.47
CA GLU A 148 1.60 3.27 12.11
C GLU A 148 1.55 2.08 11.15
N LYS A 149 2.52 1.18 11.27
CA LYS A 149 2.63 -0.04 10.47
C LYS A 149 1.53 -1.06 10.77
N GLY A 150 1.15 -1.21 12.03
CA GLY A 150 0.12 -2.17 12.45
C GLY A 150 -1.27 -1.91 11.84
N GLN A 151 -1.62 -0.68 11.51
CA GLN A 151 -2.87 -0.37 10.81
C GLN A 151 -2.83 -0.78 9.33
N ILE A 152 -1.71 -0.54 8.66
CA ILE A 152 -1.51 -0.93 7.24
C ILE A 152 -1.55 -2.46 7.11
N GLU A 153 -0.79 -3.18 7.94
CA GLU A 153 -0.76 -4.65 7.95
C GLU A 153 -2.15 -5.25 8.22
N LYS A 154 -2.93 -4.66 9.14
CA LYS A 154 -4.31 -5.10 9.41
C LYS A 154 -5.21 -4.93 8.19
N ASN A 155 -5.06 -3.85 7.43
CA ASN A 155 -5.86 -3.60 6.23
C ASN A 155 -5.63 -4.67 5.16
N VAL A 156 -4.36 -5.06 4.93
CA VAL A 156 -4.01 -6.15 4.01
C VAL A 156 -4.63 -7.47 4.47
N GLN A 157 -4.52 -7.82 5.76
CA GLN A 157 -5.09 -9.05 6.31
C GLN A 157 -6.62 -9.09 6.18
N ASP A 158 -7.31 -7.98 6.42
CA ASP A 158 -8.77 -7.90 6.32
C ASP A 158 -9.22 -8.05 4.85
N ALA A 159 -8.53 -7.43 3.91
CA ALA A 159 -8.80 -7.59 2.49
C ALA A 159 -8.58 -9.05 2.03
N ARG A 160 -7.47 -9.68 2.46
CA ARG A 160 -7.19 -11.10 2.17
C ARG A 160 -8.28 -12.03 2.70
N ARG A 161 -8.74 -11.84 3.92
CA ARG A 161 -9.83 -12.63 4.52
C ARG A 161 -11.15 -12.52 3.76
N ARG A 162 -11.40 -11.40 3.10
CA ARG A 162 -12.65 -11.14 2.37
C ARG A 162 -12.59 -11.55 0.90
N LEU A 163 -11.44 -11.39 0.27
CA LEU A 163 -11.26 -11.57 -1.18
C LEU A 163 -10.52 -12.87 -1.54
N TRP A 164 -9.67 -13.39 -0.63
CA TRP A 164 -8.83 -14.57 -0.85
C TRP A 164 -9.15 -15.73 0.11
N GLN A 165 -10.41 -15.92 0.51
CA GLN A 165 -10.81 -17.11 1.29
C GLN A 165 -10.59 -18.41 0.52
N LYS A 166 -10.79 -18.36 -0.80
CA LYS A 166 -10.37 -19.39 -1.76
C LYS A 166 -9.44 -18.74 -2.77
N VAL A 167 -8.51 -19.51 -3.31
CA VAL A 167 -7.67 -19.05 -4.42
C VAL A 167 -8.59 -18.72 -5.60
N PRO A 168 -8.61 -17.46 -6.10
CA PRO A 168 -9.46 -17.12 -7.22
C PRO A 168 -9.02 -17.87 -8.49
N GLU A 169 -9.99 -18.36 -9.27
CA GLU A 169 -9.79 -19.00 -10.57
C GLU A 169 -10.47 -18.16 -11.63
N MET A 170 -9.66 -17.62 -12.56
CA MET A 170 -10.12 -16.65 -13.56
C MET A 170 -9.50 -16.93 -14.94
N PRO A 171 -10.22 -16.61 -16.04
CA PRO A 171 -9.69 -16.85 -17.39
C PRO A 171 -8.52 -15.91 -17.75
N SER A 172 -8.39 -14.76 -17.09
CA SER A 172 -7.33 -13.79 -17.32
C SER A 172 -7.09 -12.90 -16.10
N LEU A 173 -5.95 -12.22 -16.07
CA LEU A 173 -5.64 -11.22 -15.06
C LEU A 173 -6.61 -10.03 -15.11
N THR A 174 -7.07 -9.65 -16.31
CA THR A 174 -8.11 -8.62 -16.49
C THR A 174 -9.41 -9.05 -15.81
N ALA A 175 -9.88 -10.26 -16.07
CA ALA A 175 -11.11 -10.78 -15.44
C ALA A 175 -10.98 -10.85 -13.91
N LEU A 176 -9.79 -11.20 -13.37
CA LEU A 176 -9.54 -11.14 -11.94
C LEU A 176 -9.66 -9.72 -11.41
N ASN A 177 -9.08 -8.73 -12.09
CA ASN A 177 -9.11 -7.34 -11.67
C ASN A 177 -10.51 -6.73 -11.76
N ASP A 178 -11.29 -7.08 -12.77
CA ASP A 178 -12.69 -6.66 -12.90
C ASP A 178 -13.53 -7.24 -11.76
N TRP A 179 -13.33 -8.52 -11.42
CA TRP A 179 -13.99 -9.15 -10.29
C TRP A 179 -13.58 -8.51 -8.96
N LEU A 180 -12.27 -8.24 -8.73
CA LEU A 180 -11.78 -7.57 -7.54
C LEU A 180 -12.40 -6.18 -7.37
N ALA A 181 -12.45 -5.38 -8.44
CA ALA A 181 -13.05 -4.06 -8.42
C ALA A 181 -14.54 -4.12 -8.05
N ALA A 182 -15.30 -4.98 -8.71
CA ALA A 182 -16.73 -5.18 -8.41
C ALA A 182 -16.95 -5.65 -6.97
N ARG A 183 -16.09 -6.57 -6.49
CA ARG A 183 -16.21 -7.10 -5.12
C ARG A 183 -15.82 -6.08 -4.07
N CYS A 184 -14.83 -5.22 -4.30
CA CYS A 184 -14.52 -4.10 -3.42
C CYS A 184 -15.74 -3.19 -3.24
N VAL A 185 -16.37 -2.77 -4.34
CA VAL A 185 -17.59 -1.92 -4.29
C VAL A 185 -18.73 -2.62 -3.55
N ALA A 186 -18.98 -3.89 -3.82
CA ALA A 186 -20.01 -4.66 -3.10
C ALA A 186 -19.74 -4.68 -1.59
N LEU A 187 -18.48 -4.89 -1.19
CA LEU A 187 -18.08 -4.92 0.21
C LEU A 187 -18.20 -3.56 0.91
N TRP A 188 -18.15 -2.43 0.19
CA TRP A 188 -18.44 -1.12 0.78
C TRP A 188 -19.90 -1.00 1.24
N HIS A 189 -20.83 -1.59 0.51
CA HIS A 189 -22.25 -1.63 0.88
C HIS A 189 -22.55 -2.66 1.98
N GLU A 190 -21.87 -3.80 1.96
CA GLU A 190 -22.08 -4.91 2.88
C GLU A 190 -21.43 -4.68 4.25
N SER A 191 -20.35 -3.90 4.31
CA SER A 191 -19.53 -3.77 5.51
C SER A 191 -19.90 -2.56 6.34
N THR A 192 -19.99 -2.76 7.67
CA THR A 192 -20.15 -1.67 8.63
C THR A 192 -18.83 -0.94 8.85
N HIS A 193 -18.90 0.38 8.95
CA HIS A 193 -17.75 1.21 9.33
C HIS A 193 -17.23 0.83 10.73
N PRO A 194 -15.91 0.76 10.97
CA PRO A 194 -15.37 0.23 12.22
C PRO A 194 -15.76 1.00 13.49
N THR A 195 -16.00 2.30 13.37
CA THR A 195 -16.26 3.20 14.51
C THR A 195 -17.64 3.86 14.47
N GLU A 196 -18.39 3.70 13.38
CA GLU A 196 -19.68 4.37 13.17
C GLU A 196 -20.77 3.36 12.80
N ALA A 197 -22.01 3.62 13.20
CA ALA A 197 -23.17 2.77 12.93
C ALA A 197 -23.72 3.00 11.51
N ARG A 198 -22.86 2.90 10.48
CA ARG A 198 -23.20 3.06 9.06
C ARG A 198 -22.34 2.18 8.17
N THR A 199 -22.66 2.07 6.90
CA THR A 199 -21.84 1.32 5.94
C THR A 199 -20.61 2.11 5.52
N ILE A 200 -19.58 1.41 5.02
CA ILE A 200 -18.40 2.03 4.40
C ILE A 200 -18.83 2.91 3.22
N GLN A 201 -19.82 2.46 2.42
CA GLN A 201 -20.35 3.25 1.31
C GLN A 201 -20.93 4.59 1.76
N ALA A 202 -21.74 4.60 2.82
CA ALA A 202 -22.32 5.85 3.34
C ALA A 202 -21.23 6.81 3.86
N ALA A 203 -20.17 6.28 4.48
CA ALA A 203 -19.04 7.08 4.89
C ALA A 203 -18.23 7.64 3.70
N LEU A 204 -18.08 6.85 2.62
CA LEU A 204 -17.45 7.28 1.38
C LEU A 204 -18.25 8.39 0.68
N ASP A 205 -19.58 8.29 0.67
CA ASP A 205 -20.43 9.32 0.06
C ASP A 205 -20.27 10.68 0.77
N ASP A 206 -20.10 10.67 2.10
CA ASP A 206 -19.78 11.87 2.88
C ASP A 206 -18.34 12.37 2.66
N GLU A 207 -17.40 11.49 2.33
CA GLU A 207 -16.00 11.83 2.08
C GLU A 207 -15.76 12.40 0.69
N ARG A 208 -16.51 11.93 -0.34
CA ARG A 208 -16.32 12.32 -1.74
C ARG A 208 -16.27 13.84 -2.01
N PRO A 209 -17.08 14.69 -1.39
CA PRO A 209 -17.01 16.14 -1.59
C PRO A 209 -15.66 16.77 -1.18
N PHE A 210 -14.87 16.07 -0.37
CA PHE A 210 -13.56 16.52 0.13
C PHE A 210 -12.38 15.97 -0.68
N LEU A 211 -12.63 15.08 -1.63
CA LEU A 211 -11.61 14.53 -2.52
C LEU A 211 -11.33 15.50 -3.68
N MET A 212 -10.07 15.59 -4.08
CA MET A 212 -9.68 16.34 -5.28
C MET A 212 -10.09 15.58 -6.56
N PRO A 213 -10.34 16.28 -7.69
CA PRO A 213 -10.68 15.63 -8.96
C PRO A 213 -9.61 14.63 -9.42
N THR A 214 -10.02 13.48 -9.97
CA THR A 214 -9.10 12.40 -10.37
C THR A 214 -8.18 12.78 -11.54
N GLY A 215 -8.61 13.61 -12.48
CA GLY A 215 -7.81 13.97 -13.66
C GLY A 215 -7.54 12.80 -14.61
N GLN A 216 -6.54 12.97 -15.48
CA GLN A 216 -6.08 11.94 -16.42
C GLN A 216 -5.11 10.96 -15.75
N PRO A 217 -5.00 9.71 -16.23
CA PRO A 217 -4.00 8.77 -15.72
C PRO A 217 -2.58 9.34 -15.92
N PHE A 218 -1.71 9.11 -14.94
CA PHE A 218 -0.30 9.48 -15.06
C PHE A 218 0.41 8.56 -16.05
N ASP A 219 0.94 9.13 -17.14
CA ASP A 219 1.60 8.38 -18.20
C ASP A 219 2.90 7.69 -17.72
N GLY A 220 3.68 8.33 -16.87
CA GLY A 220 4.89 7.75 -16.26
C GLY A 220 5.96 7.31 -17.27
N PHE A 221 5.97 7.83 -18.48
CA PHE A 221 6.94 7.48 -19.50
C PHE A 221 8.38 7.78 -19.07
N VAL A 222 9.34 7.00 -19.58
CA VAL A 222 10.76 7.24 -19.42
C VAL A 222 11.34 7.73 -20.74
N ALA A 223 11.65 9.02 -20.81
CA ALA A 223 12.31 9.59 -21.98
C ALA A 223 13.77 9.11 -22.04
N GLN A 224 14.19 8.63 -23.21
CA GLN A 224 15.58 8.31 -23.49
C GLN A 224 16.03 9.06 -24.74
N THR A 225 17.13 9.80 -24.61
CA THR A 225 17.80 10.43 -25.75
C THR A 225 18.88 9.49 -26.25
N LYS A 226 18.81 9.10 -27.52
CA LYS A 226 19.83 8.26 -28.15
C LYS A 226 20.37 8.92 -29.41
N ARG A 227 21.66 8.75 -29.65
CA ARG A 227 22.32 9.22 -30.85
C ARG A 227 21.96 8.29 -32.02
N ILE A 228 21.47 8.86 -33.10
CA ILE A 228 21.22 8.14 -34.36
C ILE A 228 22.55 7.86 -35.05
N SER A 229 22.73 6.66 -35.60
CA SER A 229 23.91 6.31 -36.40
C SER A 229 23.98 7.12 -37.71
N PRO A 230 25.17 7.22 -38.35
CA PRO A 230 25.27 7.88 -39.65
C PRO A 230 24.37 7.27 -40.78
N THR A 231 23.90 6.05 -40.56
CA THR A 231 22.96 5.35 -41.45
C THR A 231 21.48 5.58 -41.07
N SER A 232 21.20 6.59 -40.26
CA SER A 232 19.85 6.93 -39.78
C SER A 232 19.13 5.80 -39.00
N LEU A 233 19.88 4.92 -38.36
CA LEU A 233 19.34 3.79 -37.59
C LEU A 233 19.48 4.05 -36.10
N LEU A 234 18.40 3.72 -35.36
CA LEU A 234 18.32 3.77 -33.90
C LEU A 234 18.20 2.34 -33.37
N THR A 235 18.98 2.01 -32.34
CA THR A 235 18.79 0.76 -31.59
C THR A 235 18.18 1.07 -30.23
N PHE A 236 17.00 0.52 -29.95
CA PHE A 236 16.30 0.62 -28.68
C PHE A 236 15.89 -0.77 -28.23
N GLU A 237 16.22 -1.16 -26.99
CA GLU A 237 15.93 -2.47 -26.40
C GLU A 237 16.22 -3.67 -27.32
N ARG A 238 17.40 -3.67 -27.95
CA ARG A 238 17.89 -4.66 -28.92
C ARG A 238 17.12 -4.69 -30.27
N THR A 239 16.12 -3.83 -30.44
CA THR A 239 15.39 -3.68 -31.70
C THR A 239 15.95 -2.50 -32.48
N ARG A 240 16.07 -2.68 -33.79
CA ARG A 240 16.59 -1.68 -34.74
C ARG A 240 15.41 -0.99 -35.41
N TYR A 241 15.41 0.35 -35.38
CA TYR A 241 14.40 1.20 -35.98
C TYR A 241 15.01 2.07 -37.07
#